data_db0425850519f31e19636e135b636be5
#
_entry.id   db0425850519f31e19636e135b636be5
#
_cell.length_a   1.000
_cell.length_b   1.000
_cell.length_c   1.000
_cell.angle_alpha   90.00
_cell.angle_beta   90.00
_cell.angle_gamma   90.00
#
_symmetry.space_group_name_H-M   'P 1'
#
loop_
_entity.id
_entity.type
_entity.pdbx_description
1 polymer ?
#
loop_
_entity_poly.entity_id
_entity_poly.type
_entity_poly.pdbx_seq_one_letter_code
_entity_poly.pdbx_strand_id
1 'polypeptide(L)'
;ISKALKNSEQQYSLWNGIGYLTTQDSACTATLIDTRNFEHKAVGPAYLITSGHCVTAEIGTSKLNQTFDASITFNYFYDTPDNQKTYKVRTANWTSMVGTDMALLEVDKPLALLIENGIVPLKLAPLPPLDRHDVLNVGAPGKFVEKGLRLSACTQEVSRTMSDSISRFPGGLTNQCADLHPGSSGSPMLDRRTNEIISITSEKGYSYAANFISDCFINGVFTNNSENCTLREVDITVDLPSLFTTHAYSHWNSAGKEILPTWDYKFSINSPYYRYKTTRDAINCQDPSRYSAAISSTSPHINSAIGPQTRMHVLCIIGVESQEQKLSSGLLRNTFTHAVYLAEPAPVPNITLSSNRHINITWENSYPEYTTHFFHLGPADSTQCGNHDDPRYKTIAGSGVLYSFSPVKLCSYARRDTEPHLSAIRFDVITLPPIEPNTTSTTNTAP
;
A
#
# COMPACT_ATOMS: atom_id res chain seq x y z
N ILE A 1 -10.82 4.28 -23.04
CA ILE A 1 -10.83 3.09 -23.88
C ILE A 1 -9.43 2.92 -24.48
N SER A 2 -8.83 1.75 -24.30
CA SER A 2 -7.55 1.42 -24.91
C SER A 2 -7.72 1.09 -26.40
N LYS A 3 -6.61 1.18 -27.14
CA LYS A 3 -6.56 0.87 -28.57
C LYS A 3 -5.72 -0.37 -28.81
N ALA A 4 -6.28 -1.38 -29.48
CA ALA A 4 -5.50 -2.52 -29.99
C ALA A 4 -4.52 -2.03 -31.06
N LEU A 5 -3.26 -2.47 -30.99
CA LEU A 5 -2.20 -2.03 -31.88
C LEU A 5 -2.12 -2.95 -33.10
N LYS A 6 -2.24 -2.37 -34.31
CA LYS A 6 -2.00 -3.00 -35.58
C LYS A 6 -0.59 -2.67 -36.05
N ASN A 7 0.18 -3.63 -36.47
CA ASN A 7 1.55 -3.42 -36.94
C ASN A 7 1.88 -3.97 -38.31
N SER A 8 0.87 -4.29 -39.11
CA SER A 8 1.08 -4.76 -40.49
C SER A 8 1.84 -3.76 -41.37
N GLU A 9 1.69 -2.47 -41.10
CA GLU A 9 2.43 -1.38 -41.75
C GLU A 9 3.64 -0.88 -40.93
N GLN A 10 4.05 -1.63 -39.92
CA GLN A 10 5.20 -1.34 -39.02
C GLN A 10 5.09 -0.01 -38.25
N GLN A 11 3.92 0.56 -38.12
CA GLN A 11 3.69 1.85 -37.48
C GLN A 11 3.96 1.85 -35.95
N TYR A 12 3.97 0.67 -35.32
CA TYR A 12 4.24 0.51 -33.89
C TYR A 12 5.46 -0.39 -33.59
N SER A 13 6.33 -0.57 -34.57
CA SER A 13 7.54 -1.38 -34.41
C SER A 13 8.48 -0.86 -33.31
N LEU A 14 8.39 0.44 -32.95
CA LEU A 14 9.12 1.00 -31.82
C LEU A 14 8.75 0.34 -30.48
N TRP A 15 7.60 -0.33 -30.38
CA TRP A 15 7.14 -1.04 -29.17
C TRP A 15 7.16 -2.56 -29.33
N ASN A 16 7.76 -3.08 -30.37
CA ASN A 16 7.82 -4.53 -30.58
C ASN A 16 8.64 -5.29 -29.53
N GLY A 17 9.46 -4.57 -28.75
CA GLY A 17 10.21 -5.10 -27.60
C GLY A 17 9.42 -5.11 -26.29
N ILE A 18 8.16 -4.66 -26.31
CA ILE A 18 7.20 -4.90 -25.24
C ILE A 18 6.52 -6.23 -25.58
N GLY A 19 6.64 -7.23 -24.72
CA GLY A 19 6.26 -8.59 -25.05
C GLY A 19 5.29 -9.22 -24.07
N TYR A 20 4.76 -10.35 -24.47
CA TYR A 20 3.88 -11.20 -23.69
C TYR A 20 4.71 -12.24 -22.95
N LEU A 21 4.75 -12.11 -21.63
CA LEU A 21 5.50 -13.00 -20.73
C LEU A 21 4.56 -14.10 -20.23
N THR A 22 4.92 -15.35 -20.48
CA THR A 22 4.12 -16.50 -20.05
C THR A 22 4.94 -17.48 -19.23
N THR A 23 4.35 -17.95 -18.13
CA THR A 23 4.78 -19.11 -17.40
C THR A 23 3.74 -20.24 -17.56
N GLN A 24 3.93 -21.36 -16.87
CA GLN A 24 2.94 -22.42 -16.86
C GLN A 24 1.56 -21.92 -16.36
N ASP A 25 1.57 -21.02 -15.36
CA ASP A 25 0.35 -20.65 -14.59
C ASP A 25 -0.04 -19.17 -14.70
N SER A 26 0.76 -18.35 -15.38
CA SER A 26 0.51 -16.91 -15.41
C SER A 26 0.92 -16.25 -16.72
N ALA A 27 0.36 -15.07 -16.95
CA ALA A 27 0.71 -14.21 -18.07
C ALA A 27 0.84 -12.75 -17.61
N CYS A 28 1.89 -12.10 -18.08
CA CYS A 28 2.21 -10.71 -17.78
C CYS A 28 2.72 -10.02 -19.05
N THR A 29 3.05 -8.75 -18.92
CA THR A 29 3.79 -7.96 -19.90
C THR A 29 5.20 -7.74 -19.40
N ALA A 30 6.21 -7.86 -20.25
CA ALA A 30 7.59 -7.54 -19.93
C ALA A 30 8.24 -6.76 -21.08
N THR A 31 9.20 -5.92 -20.79
CA THR A 31 9.82 -5.02 -21.77
C THR A 31 11.31 -5.27 -21.86
N LEU A 32 11.82 -5.39 -23.08
CA LEU A 32 13.26 -5.45 -23.34
C LEU A 32 13.90 -4.10 -23.05
N ILE A 33 14.88 -4.09 -22.15
CA ILE A 33 15.58 -2.87 -21.73
C ILE A 33 16.75 -2.59 -22.68
N ASP A 34 16.92 -1.33 -23.04
CA ASP A 34 18.11 -0.86 -23.77
C ASP A 34 19.28 -0.67 -22.80
N THR A 35 20.14 -1.67 -22.72
CA THR A 35 21.35 -1.66 -21.91
C THR A 35 22.61 -1.43 -22.74
N ARG A 36 22.47 -0.94 -23.99
CA ARG A 36 23.65 -0.59 -24.80
C ARG A 36 24.52 0.43 -24.10
N ASN A 37 25.83 0.29 -24.24
CA ASN A 37 26.80 1.20 -23.64
C ASN A 37 26.79 2.60 -24.30
N PHE A 38 27.61 3.50 -23.82
CA PHE A 38 27.71 4.87 -24.35
C PHE A 38 28.18 4.92 -25.83
N GLU A 39 28.80 3.86 -26.34
CA GLU A 39 29.12 3.69 -27.76
C GLU A 39 27.98 3.06 -28.56
N HIS A 40 26.80 2.90 -27.98
CA HIS A 40 25.63 2.23 -28.55
C HIS A 40 25.85 0.77 -28.95
N LYS A 41 26.77 0.09 -28.26
CA LYS A 41 27.07 -1.33 -28.47
C LYS A 41 26.31 -2.19 -27.47
N ALA A 42 25.67 -3.25 -27.99
CA ALA A 42 25.01 -4.28 -27.19
C ALA A 42 26.06 -5.33 -26.77
N VAL A 43 26.55 -5.23 -25.54
CA VAL A 43 27.69 -6.07 -25.07
C VAL A 43 27.28 -7.10 -24.02
N GLY A 44 26.04 -7.12 -23.57
CA GLY A 44 25.59 -7.98 -22.48
C GLY A 44 24.37 -8.83 -22.82
N PRO A 45 23.84 -9.53 -21.83
CA PRO A 45 22.58 -10.26 -21.96
C PRO A 45 21.40 -9.35 -22.32
N ALA A 46 20.34 -9.96 -22.81
CA ALA A 46 19.06 -9.27 -22.96
C ALA A 46 18.29 -9.32 -21.63
N TYR A 47 17.92 -8.18 -21.10
CA TYR A 47 17.19 -8.06 -19.85
C TYR A 47 15.76 -7.56 -20.11
N LEU A 48 14.83 -8.12 -19.34
CA LEU A 48 13.43 -7.71 -19.31
C LEU A 48 13.11 -7.08 -17.96
N ILE A 49 12.26 -6.06 -17.97
CA ILE A 49 11.67 -5.50 -16.77
C ILE A 49 10.17 -5.82 -16.73
N THR A 50 9.69 -6.25 -15.57
CA THR A 50 8.29 -6.62 -15.34
C THR A 50 7.93 -6.42 -13.86
N SER A 51 6.72 -6.83 -13.45
CA SER A 51 6.32 -6.84 -12.05
C SER A 51 6.91 -8.02 -11.29
N GLY A 52 7.24 -7.81 -10.03
CA GLY A 52 7.73 -8.86 -9.13
C GLY A 52 6.73 -9.99 -8.92
N HIS A 53 5.43 -9.67 -8.81
CA HIS A 53 4.40 -10.70 -8.62
C HIS A 53 4.21 -11.60 -9.85
N CYS A 54 4.75 -11.24 -11.02
CA CYS A 54 4.81 -12.13 -12.17
C CYS A 54 5.83 -13.27 -11.99
N VAL A 55 6.75 -13.14 -11.05
CA VAL A 55 7.77 -14.14 -10.72
C VAL A 55 7.42 -14.86 -9.44
N THR A 56 7.04 -14.14 -8.39
CA THR A 56 6.63 -14.69 -7.10
C THR A 56 5.58 -13.80 -6.45
N ALA A 57 4.58 -14.41 -5.81
CA ALA A 57 3.54 -13.70 -5.06
C ALA A 57 3.91 -13.50 -3.57
N GLU A 58 5.12 -13.85 -3.17
CA GLU A 58 5.55 -13.88 -1.77
C GLU A 58 5.92 -12.47 -1.27
N ILE A 59 4.96 -11.81 -0.63
CA ILE A 59 5.11 -10.46 -0.07
C ILE A 59 6.14 -10.47 1.06
N GLY A 60 6.98 -9.43 1.11
CA GLY A 60 8.07 -9.30 2.08
C GLY A 60 9.38 -9.91 1.63
N THR A 61 9.46 -10.42 0.40
CA THR A 61 10.67 -11.03 -0.15
C THR A 61 11.26 -10.25 -1.32
N SER A 62 12.56 -10.24 -1.39
CA SER A 62 13.36 -9.84 -2.55
C SER A 62 14.43 -10.90 -2.77
N LYS A 63 14.57 -11.39 -3.99
CA LYS A 63 15.47 -12.50 -4.34
C LYS A 63 16.41 -12.10 -5.46
N LEU A 64 17.60 -12.67 -5.46
CA LEU A 64 18.62 -12.50 -6.49
C LEU A 64 18.88 -13.82 -7.18
N ASN A 65 19.12 -13.78 -8.48
CA ASN A 65 19.59 -14.91 -9.29
C ASN A 65 18.76 -16.19 -9.11
N GLN A 66 17.45 -16.05 -9.16
CA GLN A 66 16.55 -17.19 -9.06
C GLN A 66 16.33 -17.83 -10.42
N THR A 67 16.27 -19.17 -10.46
CA THR A 67 15.80 -19.89 -11.63
C THR A 67 14.34 -19.50 -11.90
N PHE A 68 14.06 -19.12 -13.15
CA PHE A 68 12.72 -18.72 -13.56
C PHE A 68 12.45 -19.22 -14.99
N ASP A 69 11.53 -20.14 -15.13
CA ASP A 69 11.17 -20.73 -16.44
C ASP A 69 9.97 -20.01 -17.01
N ALA A 70 10.21 -19.22 -18.04
CA ALA A 70 9.17 -18.44 -18.75
C ALA A 70 9.53 -18.31 -20.23
N SER A 71 8.58 -17.79 -20.98
CA SER A 71 8.76 -17.41 -22.39
C SER A 71 8.33 -15.97 -22.58
N ILE A 72 9.09 -15.25 -23.38
CA ILE A 72 8.75 -13.89 -23.82
C ILE A 72 8.46 -13.90 -25.33
N THR A 73 7.31 -13.37 -25.73
CA THR A 73 6.91 -13.25 -27.12
C THR A 73 6.88 -11.78 -27.52
N PHE A 74 7.79 -11.40 -28.40
CA PHE A 74 7.89 -10.06 -28.99
C PHE A 74 7.13 -9.98 -30.31
N ASN A 75 6.97 -8.78 -30.86
CA ASN A 75 6.08 -8.52 -32.00
C ASN A 75 4.65 -9.01 -31.71
N TYR A 76 4.19 -8.78 -30.50
CA TYR A 76 2.91 -9.28 -30.00
C TYR A 76 1.76 -8.38 -30.43
N PHE A 77 1.53 -8.30 -31.75
CA PHE A 77 0.45 -7.54 -32.37
C PHE A 77 -0.61 -8.46 -32.92
N TYR A 78 -1.88 -8.12 -32.74
CA TYR A 78 -2.99 -9.03 -33.08
C TYR A 78 -3.16 -9.27 -34.56
N ASP A 79 -2.71 -8.35 -35.43
CA ASP A 79 -2.82 -8.42 -36.89
C ASP A 79 -1.61 -9.06 -37.57
N THR A 80 -0.55 -9.37 -36.84
CA THR A 80 0.69 -9.95 -37.36
C THR A 80 1.17 -11.17 -36.55
N PRO A 81 0.31 -12.18 -36.29
CA PRO A 81 0.68 -13.32 -35.46
C PRO A 81 1.86 -14.13 -36.02
N ASP A 82 2.03 -14.16 -37.34
CA ASP A 82 3.12 -14.89 -37.96
C ASP A 82 4.50 -14.23 -37.83
N ASN A 83 4.52 -12.96 -37.38
CA ASN A 83 5.76 -12.21 -37.15
C ASN A 83 6.21 -12.25 -35.68
N GLN A 84 5.49 -12.94 -34.83
CA GLN A 84 5.86 -13.07 -33.41
C GLN A 84 7.17 -13.84 -33.25
N LYS A 85 7.99 -13.41 -32.28
CA LYS A 85 9.26 -14.06 -31.95
C LYS A 85 9.30 -14.38 -30.48
N THR A 86 9.51 -15.65 -30.15
CA THR A 86 9.49 -16.15 -28.78
C THR A 86 10.89 -16.58 -28.36
N TYR A 87 11.28 -16.17 -27.15
CA TYR A 87 12.56 -16.49 -26.53
C TYR A 87 12.34 -17.06 -25.13
N LYS A 88 13.25 -17.91 -24.71
CA LYS A 88 13.29 -18.44 -23.34
C LYS A 88 13.80 -17.40 -22.36
N VAL A 89 13.17 -17.36 -21.20
CA VAL A 89 13.65 -16.66 -20.00
C VAL A 89 14.06 -17.71 -19.00
N ARG A 90 15.26 -17.60 -18.43
CA ARG A 90 15.80 -18.62 -17.53
C ARG A 90 16.05 -18.15 -16.11
N THR A 91 16.30 -16.86 -15.95
CA THR A 91 16.73 -16.30 -14.67
C THR A 91 15.98 -15.04 -14.35
N ALA A 92 15.52 -14.93 -13.10
CA ALA A 92 15.17 -13.65 -12.48
C ALA A 92 16.42 -13.16 -11.75
N ASN A 93 17.11 -12.19 -12.33
CA ASN A 93 18.33 -11.64 -11.74
C ASN A 93 18.04 -10.89 -10.45
N TRP A 94 16.87 -10.29 -10.39
CA TRP A 94 16.29 -9.69 -9.20
C TRP A 94 14.76 -9.71 -9.33
N THR A 95 14.10 -10.02 -8.22
CA THR A 95 12.64 -9.90 -8.10
C THR A 95 12.30 -9.41 -6.71
N SER A 96 11.33 -8.52 -6.59
CA SER A 96 10.96 -7.92 -5.31
C SER A 96 9.46 -7.82 -5.14
N MET A 97 9.01 -8.21 -3.95
CA MET A 97 7.70 -7.95 -3.37
C MET A 97 7.87 -7.30 -1.99
N VAL A 98 8.93 -6.52 -1.83
CA VAL A 98 9.19 -5.69 -0.66
C VAL A 98 9.73 -4.33 -1.11
N GLY A 99 9.08 -3.25 -0.70
CA GLY A 99 9.45 -1.89 -1.10
C GLY A 99 9.04 -1.49 -2.52
N THR A 100 8.90 -2.44 -3.41
CA THR A 100 8.41 -2.28 -4.78
C THR A 100 7.90 -3.63 -5.30
N ASP A 101 7.11 -3.59 -6.36
CA ASP A 101 6.65 -4.77 -7.11
C ASP A 101 7.31 -4.75 -8.49
N MET A 102 8.50 -5.35 -8.59
CA MET A 102 9.31 -5.25 -9.80
C MET A 102 10.26 -6.44 -9.92
N ALA A 103 10.58 -6.83 -11.15
CA ALA A 103 11.56 -7.87 -11.44
C ALA A 103 12.39 -7.52 -12.68
N LEU A 104 13.65 -7.96 -12.64
CA LEU A 104 14.57 -7.94 -13.74
C LEU A 104 14.87 -9.37 -14.16
N LEU A 105 14.54 -9.71 -15.40
CA LEU A 105 14.68 -11.06 -15.95
C LEU A 105 15.79 -11.08 -17.01
N GLU A 106 16.42 -12.22 -17.16
CA GLU A 106 17.42 -12.46 -18.20
C GLU A 106 16.90 -13.44 -19.23
N VAL A 107 16.93 -13.02 -20.49
CA VAL A 107 16.61 -13.87 -21.64
C VAL A 107 17.82 -14.75 -21.94
N ASP A 108 17.57 -15.99 -22.39
CA ASP A 108 18.64 -16.93 -22.78
C ASP A 108 19.28 -16.59 -24.14
N LYS A 109 19.45 -15.32 -24.41
CA LYS A 109 20.10 -14.79 -25.61
C LYS A 109 20.70 -13.42 -25.32
N PRO A 110 21.82 -13.06 -25.97
CA PRO A 110 22.39 -11.73 -25.83
C PRO A 110 21.50 -10.65 -26.46
N LEU A 111 21.59 -9.44 -25.93
CA LEU A 111 20.85 -8.28 -26.47
C LEU A 111 21.14 -8.05 -27.97
N ALA A 112 22.40 -8.22 -28.38
CA ALA A 112 22.82 -8.04 -29.77
C ALA A 112 22.01 -8.92 -30.75
N LEU A 113 21.72 -10.17 -30.35
CA LEU A 113 20.94 -11.08 -31.20
C LEU A 113 19.48 -10.62 -31.33
N LEU A 114 18.87 -10.16 -30.25
CA LEU A 114 17.49 -9.66 -30.28
C LEU A 114 17.38 -8.42 -31.18
N ILE A 115 18.35 -7.51 -31.08
CA ILE A 115 18.41 -6.32 -31.93
C ILE A 115 18.60 -6.71 -33.40
N GLU A 116 19.50 -7.65 -33.68
CA GLU A 116 19.70 -8.20 -35.05
C GLU A 116 18.41 -8.79 -35.60
N ASN A 117 17.62 -9.45 -34.75
CA ASN A 117 16.30 -10.01 -35.12
C ASN A 117 15.20 -8.97 -35.22
N GLY A 118 15.52 -7.68 -35.09
CA GLY A 118 14.59 -6.57 -35.27
C GLY A 118 13.80 -6.18 -34.01
N ILE A 119 14.14 -6.72 -32.85
CA ILE A 119 13.49 -6.35 -31.60
C ILE A 119 14.08 -5.03 -31.08
N VAL A 120 13.22 -4.05 -30.80
CA VAL A 120 13.62 -2.70 -30.37
C VAL A 120 13.58 -2.61 -28.85
N PRO A 121 14.73 -2.45 -28.18
CA PRO A 121 14.73 -2.23 -26.74
C PRO A 121 14.28 -0.80 -26.39
N LEU A 122 13.75 -0.61 -25.18
CA LEU A 122 13.37 0.68 -24.64
C LEU A 122 14.30 1.10 -23.51
N LYS A 123 14.59 2.41 -23.44
CA LYS A 123 15.42 2.98 -22.40
C LYS A 123 14.65 3.15 -21.10
N LEU A 124 15.33 2.93 -19.98
CA LEU A 124 14.87 3.37 -18.68
C LEU A 124 15.07 4.88 -18.54
N ALA A 125 14.06 5.61 -18.09
CA ALA A 125 14.24 7.02 -17.75
C ALA A 125 15.24 7.15 -16.60
N PRO A 126 16.22 8.07 -16.71
CA PRO A 126 17.26 8.21 -15.68
C PRO A 126 16.77 8.95 -14.43
N LEU A 127 15.68 9.68 -14.52
CA LEU A 127 15.11 10.49 -13.45
C LEU A 127 13.80 9.92 -12.93
N PRO A 128 13.47 10.17 -11.65
CA PRO A 128 12.17 9.77 -11.12
C PRO A 128 11.02 10.46 -11.87
N PRO A 129 9.82 9.84 -11.85
CA PRO A 129 8.64 10.45 -12.44
C PRO A 129 8.31 11.81 -11.80
N LEU A 130 7.71 12.71 -12.59
CA LEU A 130 7.13 13.94 -12.08
C LEU A 130 5.90 13.64 -11.23
N ASP A 131 5.52 14.57 -10.37
CA ASP A 131 4.31 14.43 -9.53
C ASP A 131 3.05 14.22 -10.37
N ARG A 132 2.96 14.92 -11.51
CA ARG A 132 1.99 14.63 -12.57
C ARG A 132 2.75 14.38 -13.87
N HIS A 133 2.54 13.22 -14.45
CA HIS A 133 3.31 12.80 -15.61
C HIS A 133 2.39 12.15 -16.66
N ASP A 134 2.35 12.73 -17.86
CA ASP A 134 1.58 12.16 -18.96
C ASP A 134 2.30 10.95 -19.53
N VAL A 135 1.60 9.82 -19.56
CA VAL A 135 2.16 8.52 -19.89
C VAL A 135 1.34 7.78 -20.94
N LEU A 136 2.02 6.85 -21.60
CA LEU A 136 1.41 5.82 -22.43
C LEU A 136 1.66 4.47 -21.73
N ASN A 137 0.59 3.71 -21.51
CA ASN A 137 0.70 2.31 -21.14
C ASN A 137 0.57 1.45 -22.40
N VAL A 138 1.53 0.57 -22.61
CA VAL A 138 1.50 -0.44 -23.67
C VAL A 138 1.64 -1.81 -23.04
N GLY A 139 0.62 -2.62 -23.13
CA GLY A 139 0.58 -3.92 -22.45
C GLY A 139 -0.23 -4.96 -23.21
N ALA A 140 -0.24 -6.17 -22.67
CA ALA A 140 -0.89 -7.34 -23.27
C ALA A 140 -2.03 -7.87 -22.36
N PRO A 141 -3.13 -7.13 -22.17
CA PRO A 141 -4.24 -7.59 -21.34
C PRO A 141 -4.94 -8.80 -21.94
N GLY A 142 -5.18 -9.82 -21.11
CA GLY A 142 -5.74 -11.10 -21.57
C GLY A 142 -7.23 -11.11 -21.85
N LYS A 143 -7.96 -10.07 -21.45
CA LYS A 143 -9.44 -10.03 -21.50
C LYS A 143 -10.01 -9.94 -22.92
N PHE A 144 -9.27 -9.35 -23.84
CA PHE A 144 -9.77 -9.04 -25.19
C PHE A 144 -9.67 -10.23 -26.12
N VAL A 145 -10.55 -10.25 -27.13
CA VAL A 145 -10.54 -11.28 -28.20
C VAL A 145 -9.30 -11.12 -29.07
N GLU A 146 -8.97 -9.87 -29.42
CA GLU A 146 -7.74 -9.55 -30.15
C GLU A 146 -6.54 -9.69 -29.21
N LYS A 147 -5.83 -10.80 -29.30
CA LYS A 147 -4.63 -11.08 -28.51
C LYS A 147 -3.45 -10.29 -29.07
N GLY A 148 -2.99 -9.31 -28.30
CA GLY A 148 -1.90 -8.44 -28.72
C GLY A 148 -1.76 -7.23 -27.80
N LEU A 149 -0.79 -6.39 -28.13
CA LEU A 149 -0.53 -5.16 -27.39
C LEU A 149 -1.68 -4.16 -27.56
N ARG A 150 -1.98 -3.48 -26.48
CA ARG A 150 -2.93 -2.36 -26.44
C ARG A 150 -2.28 -1.13 -25.85
N LEU A 151 -2.68 0.03 -26.37
CA LEU A 151 -2.22 1.34 -25.94
C LEU A 151 -3.31 2.04 -25.15
N SER A 152 -2.96 2.58 -24.01
CA SER A 152 -3.78 3.48 -23.21
C SER A 152 -2.96 4.72 -22.85
N ALA A 153 -3.57 5.89 -22.92
CA ALA A 153 -2.96 7.15 -22.53
C ALA A 153 -3.64 7.70 -21.28
N CYS A 154 -2.85 8.13 -20.32
CA CYS A 154 -3.36 8.71 -19.09
C CYS A 154 -2.30 9.60 -18.42
N THR A 155 -2.65 10.18 -17.28
CA THR A 155 -1.72 10.87 -16.39
C THR A 155 -1.51 10.00 -15.16
N GLN A 156 -0.26 9.79 -14.76
CA GLN A 156 0.05 9.19 -13.46
C GLN A 156 0.44 10.27 -12.45
N GLU A 157 0.16 10.00 -11.19
CA GLU A 157 0.40 10.90 -10.07
C GLU A 157 1.06 10.14 -8.92
N VAL A 158 1.87 10.85 -8.13
CA VAL A 158 2.44 10.27 -6.90
C VAL A 158 1.31 9.98 -5.92
N SER A 159 1.22 8.74 -5.46
CA SER A 159 0.25 8.35 -4.44
C SER A 159 0.73 8.82 -3.08
N ARG A 160 -0.08 9.65 -2.42
CA ARG A 160 0.18 10.13 -1.05
C ARG A 160 -0.50 9.29 0.01
N THR A 161 -1.39 8.40 -0.40
CA THR A 161 -2.15 7.53 0.51
C THR A 161 -1.87 6.07 0.23
N MET A 162 -1.73 5.27 1.28
CA MET A 162 -1.84 3.82 1.17
C MET A 162 -3.30 3.42 1.25
N SER A 163 -3.71 2.47 0.44
CA SER A 163 -5.00 1.83 0.59
C SER A 163 -4.85 0.48 1.28
N ASP A 164 -5.98 -0.18 1.46
CA ASP A 164 -6.06 -1.51 2.06
C ASP A 164 -5.46 -2.63 1.19
N SER A 165 -4.95 -2.32 0.00
CA SER A 165 -4.30 -3.31 -0.85
C SER A 165 -2.91 -3.67 -0.33
N ILE A 166 -2.66 -4.96 -0.15
CA ILE A 166 -1.36 -5.51 0.26
C ILE A 166 -0.28 -5.39 -0.81
N SER A 167 -0.67 -5.13 -2.06
CA SER A 167 0.25 -4.97 -3.18
C SER A 167 0.80 -3.54 -3.32
N ARG A 168 0.54 -2.67 -2.35
CA ARG A 168 1.02 -1.28 -2.39
C ARG A 168 2.22 -1.10 -1.49
N PHE A 169 3.26 -0.59 -2.11
CA PHE A 169 4.55 -0.30 -1.50
C PHE A 169 4.83 1.22 -1.50
N PRO A 170 5.86 1.68 -0.75
CA PRO A 170 6.22 3.10 -0.74
C PRO A 170 6.55 3.61 -2.14
N GLY A 171 6.16 4.85 -2.45
CA GLY A 171 6.43 5.45 -3.75
C GLY A 171 5.55 4.96 -4.89
N GLY A 172 4.40 4.38 -4.59
CA GLY A 172 3.41 4.02 -5.59
C GLY A 172 2.92 5.24 -6.38
N LEU A 173 2.68 5.02 -7.66
CA LEU A 173 2.11 5.98 -8.60
C LEU A 173 0.71 5.53 -8.97
N THR A 174 -0.26 6.44 -8.93
CA THR A 174 -1.64 6.14 -9.31
C THR A 174 -1.94 6.64 -10.71
N ASN A 175 -2.81 5.95 -11.42
CA ASN A 175 -3.26 6.34 -12.74
C ASN A 175 -4.67 5.82 -13.04
N GLN A 176 -5.28 6.38 -14.08
CA GLN A 176 -6.59 5.96 -14.58
C GLN A 176 -6.51 5.48 -16.04
N CYS A 177 -5.39 4.88 -16.42
CA CYS A 177 -5.25 4.26 -17.73
C CYS A 177 -6.34 3.21 -17.93
N ALA A 178 -6.97 3.25 -19.11
CA ALA A 178 -8.08 2.37 -19.43
C ALA A 178 -7.63 0.94 -19.72
N ASP A 179 -8.51 -0.01 -19.44
CA ASP A 179 -8.39 -1.42 -19.84
C ASP A 179 -7.16 -2.15 -19.31
N LEU A 180 -6.67 -1.75 -18.14
CA LEU A 180 -5.68 -2.54 -17.42
C LEU A 180 -6.37 -3.75 -16.76
N HIS A 181 -6.07 -4.93 -17.27
CA HIS A 181 -6.64 -6.22 -16.86
C HIS A 181 -5.53 -7.23 -16.61
N PRO A 182 -5.82 -8.43 -16.07
CA PRO A 182 -4.83 -9.50 -15.97
C PRO A 182 -4.07 -9.70 -17.28
N GLY A 183 -2.75 -9.75 -17.21
CA GLY A 183 -1.84 -9.68 -18.35
C GLY A 183 -1.17 -8.31 -18.53
N SER A 184 -1.78 -7.23 -18.05
CA SER A 184 -1.18 -5.89 -18.06
C SER A 184 -0.10 -5.71 -17.00
N SER A 185 -0.07 -6.57 -15.98
CA SER A 185 0.99 -6.55 -14.96
C SER A 185 2.36 -6.60 -15.61
N GLY A 186 3.26 -5.73 -15.18
CA GLY A 186 4.60 -5.60 -15.77
C GLY A 186 4.67 -4.70 -16.99
N SER A 187 3.55 -4.19 -17.51
CA SER A 187 3.57 -3.27 -18.64
C SER A 187 4.23 -1.93 -18.28
N PRO A 188 5.00 -1.34 -19.20
CA PRO A 188 5.66 -0.09 -18.96
C PRO A 188 4.69 1.08 -19.03
N MET A 189 4.90 2.06 -18.14
CA MET A 189 4.42 3.42 -18.31
C MET A 189 5.53 4.21 -19.01
N LEU A 190 5.28 4.63 -20.22
CA LEU A 190 6.25 5.33 -21.05
C LEU A 190 6.04 6.83 -20.95
N ASP A 191 7.12 7.58 -20.85
CA ASP A 191 7.06 9.03 -21.01
C ASP A 191 6.52 9.35 -22.40
N ARG A 192 5.48 10.15 -22.45
CA ARG A 192 4.78 10.46 -23.70
C ARG A 192 5.65 11.20 -24.71
N ARG A 193 6.68 11.92 -24.27
CA ARG A 193 7.57 12.70 -25.13
C ARG A 193 8.83 11.96 -25.51
N THR A 194 9.42 11.21 -24.56
CA THR A 194 10.72 10.55 -24.77
C THR A 194 10.62 9.08 -25.10
N ASN A 195 9.46 8.44 -24.89
CA ASN A 195 9.26 6.99 -25.02
C ASN A 195 10.11 6.15 -24.07
N GLU A 196 10.60 6.75 -22.99
CA GLU A 196 11.39 6.06 -21.97
C GLU A 196 10.47 5.42 -20.93
N ILE A 197 10.91 4.29 -20.36
CA ILE A 197 10.21 3.60 -19.28
C ILE A 197 10.39 4.39 -18.00
N ILE A 198 9.33 4.93 -17.42
CA ILE A 198 9.38 5.69 -16.17
C ILE A 198 8.85 4.89 -14.97
N SER A 199 7.94 3.98 -15.21
CA SER A 199 7.41 3.10 -14.17
C SER A 199 6.87 1.80 -14.75
N ILE A 200 6.65 0.83 -13.89
CA ILE A 200 6.12 -0.50 -14.24
C ILE A 200 4.78 -0.70 -13.55
N THR A 201 3.79 -1.12 -14.32
CA THR A 201 2.44 -1.42 -13.82
C THR A 201 2.50 -2.63 -12.88
N SER A 202 2.00 -2.45 -11.68
CA SER A 202 1.81 -3.52 -10.70
C SER A 202 0.41 -4.11 -10.84
N GLU A 203 -0.58 -3.32 -10.50
CA GLU A 203 -1.99 -3.68 -10.61
C GLU A 203 -2.78 -2.54 -11.24
N LYS A 204 -4.05 -2.76 -11.52
CA LYS A 204 -4.92 -1.73 -12.11
C LYS A 204 -4.86 -0.44 -11.29
N GLY A 205 -4.40 0.62 -11.91
CA GLY A 205 -4.31 1.96 -11.33
C GLY A 205 -3.03 2.23 -10.53
N TYR A 206 -2.09 1.26 -10.44
CA TYR A 206 -0.86 1.42 -9.66
C TYR A 206 0.37 0.98 -10.43
N SER A 207 1.44 1.77 -10.30
CA SER A 207 2.76 1.49 -10.85
C SER A 207 3.86 1.97 -9.90
N TYR A 208 5.08 1.52 -10.14
CA TYR A 208 6.26 1.88 -9.34
C TYR A 208 7.38 2.37 -10.24
N ALA A 209 8.08 3.42 -9.79
CA ALA A 209 9.17 4.05 -10.53
C ALA A 209 10.32 3.07 -10.80
N ALA A 210 10.86 3.09 -12.02
CA ALA A 210 11.90 2.17 -12.49
C ALA A 210 13.28 2.82 -12.68
N ASN A 211 13.42 4.12 -12.45
CA ASN A 211 14.65 4.87 -12.72
C ASN A 211 15.87 4.33 -11.98
N PHE A 212 15.69 3.81 -10.74
CA PHE A 212 16.80 3.28 -9.94
C PHE A 212 17.47 2.04 -10.55
N ILE A 213 16.77 1.30 -11.41
CA ILE A 213 17.33 0.11 -12.08
C ILE A 213 18.45 0.49 -13.04
N SER A 214 18.41 1.67 -13.64
CA SER A 214 19.48 2.12 -14.56
C SER A 214 20.86 2.16 -13.91
N ASP A 215 20.93 2.44 -12.60
CA ASP A 215 22.18 2.47 -11.83
C ASP A 215 22.73 1.05 -11.54
N CYS A 216 21.98 0.02 -11.86
CA CYS A 216 22.36 -1.37 -11.64
C CYS A 216 23.05 -2.03 -12.84
N PHE A 217 23.30 -1.29 -13.92
CA PHE A 217 23.99 -1.82 -15.09
C PHE A 217 25.38 -1.20 -15.25
N ILE A 218 26.39 -2.06 -15.40
CA ILE A 218 27.75 -1.68 -15.73
C ILE A 218 28.13 -2.40 -17.02
N ASN A 219 28.42 -1.63 -18.07
CA ASN A 219 28.76 -2.16 -19.39
C ASN A 219 27.72 -3.19 -19.91
N GLY A 220 26.44 -2.89 -19.74
CA GLY A 220 25.35 -3.74 -20.21
C GLY A 220 25.09 -4.99 -19.37
N VAL A 221 25.74 -5.13 -18.21
CA VAL A 221 25.57 -6.27 -17.29
C VAL A 221 24.98 -5.81 -15.97
N PHE A 222 23.95 -6.50 -15.52
CA PHE A 222 23.36 -6.27 -14.20
C PHE A 222 24.38 -6.53 -13.08
N THR A 223 24.61 -5.52 -12.26
CA THR A 223 25.58 -5.55 -11.17
C THR A 223 24.95 -4.90 -9.92
N ASN A 224 24.50 -5.73 -9.00
CA ASN A 224 23.76 -5.28 -7.81
C ASN A 224 24.65 -4.78 -6.66
N ASN A 225 25.97 -4.89 -6.75
CA ASN A 225 26.93 -4.56 -5.70
C ASN A 225 27.65 -3.22 -5.93
N SER A 226 27.20 -2.40 -6.88
CA SER A 226 27.78 -1.08 -7.09
C SER A 226 27.34 -0.11 -6.00
N GLU A 227 28.12 0.93 -5.75
CA GLU A 227 27.81 1.98 -4.78
C GLU A 227 26.41 2.60 -5.00
N ASN A 228 25.96 2.62 -6.24
CA ASN A 228 24.68 3.23 -6.65
C ASN A 228 23.52 2.22 -6.75
N CYS A 229 23.81 0.91 -6.73
CA CYS A 229 22.82 -0.14 -6.81
C CYS A 229 23.00 -1.14 -5.66
N THR A 230 22.18 -1.01 -4.63
CA THR A 230 22.21 -1.85 -3.44
C THR A 230 20.94 -2.72 -3.36
N LEU A 231 20.61 -3.39 -4.43
CA LEU A 231 19.55 -4.41 -4.42
C LEU A 231 20.07 -5.66 -3.70
N ARG A 232 19.28 -6.21 -2.80
CA ARG A 232 19.67 -7.35 -1.95
C ARG A 232 18.57 -8.36 -1.83
N GLU A 233 18.91 -9.50 -1.27
CA GLU A 233 17.92 -10.44 -0.77
C GLU A 233 17.36 -9.93 0.55
N VAL A 234 16.04 -9.87 0.62
CA VAL A 234 15.29 -9.51 1.81
C VAL A 234 14.25 -10.59 2.05
N ASP A 235 14.10 -10.98 3.31
CA ASP A 235 13.04 -11.86 3.75
C ASP A 235 12.51 -11.32 5.08
N ILE A 236 11.35 -10.68 5.00
CA ILE A 236 10.60 -10.22 6.18
C ILE A 236 9.36 -11.09 6.29
N THR A 237 9.21 -11.75 7.44
CA THR A 237 8.05 -12.57 7.76
C THR A 237 7.26 -11.91 8.88
N VAL A 238 5.98 -11.75 8.64
CA VAL A 238 5.00 -11.22 9.61
C VAL A 238 3.78 -12.13 9.62
N ASP A 239 2.99 -12.08 10.68
CA ASP A 239 1.70 -12.77 10.71
C ASP A 239 0.75 -12.19 9.65
N LEU A 240 -0.03 -13.06 9.00
CA LEU A 240 -0.92 -12.69 7.90
C LEU A 240 -1.82 -11.47 8.17
N PRO A 241 -2.45 -11.32 9.35
CA PRO A 241 -3.23 -10.12 9.63
C PRO A 241 -2.45 -8.82 9.53
N SER A 242 -1.13 -8.86 9.79
CA SER A 242 -0.25 -7.69 9.76
C SER A 242 0.13 -7.25 8.34
N LEU A 243 -0.26 -7.98 7.29
CA LEU A 243 -0.05 -7.57 5.89
C LEU A 243 -1.09 -6.56 5.41
N PHE A 244 -2.21 -6.45 6.10
CA PHE A 244 -3.32 -5.58 5.72
C PHE A 244 -3.33 -4.32 6.57
N THR A 245 -3.86 -3.23 6.03
CA THR A 245 -4.16 -2.05 6.83
C THR A 245 -5.18 -2.42 7.90
N THR A 246 -4.79 -2.24 9.15
CA THR A 246 -5.64 -2.53 10.30
C THR A 246 -6.14 -1.22 10.92
N HIS A 247 -7.26 -1.31 11.64
CA HIS A 247 -7.77 -0.21 12.43
C HIS A 247 -7.26 -0.33 13.87
N ALA A 248 -6.76 0.77 14.41
CA ALA A 248 -6.34 0.87 15.80
C ALA A 248 -7.21 1.90 16.54
N TYR A 249 -7.41 1.67 17.80
CA TYR A 249 -8.31 2.48 18.62
C TYR A 249 -7.61 2.91 19.89
N SER A 250 -7.61 4.21 20.18
CA SER A 250 -7.30 4.67 21.52
C SER A 250 -8.45 4.31 22.46
N HIS A 251 -8.14 4.23 23.74
CA HIS A 251 -9.14 4.04 24.79
C HIS A 251 -8.89 5.02 25.94
N TRP A 252 -9.85 5.13 26.82
CA TRP A 252 -9.79 6.05 27.94
C TRP A 252 -9.69 5.24 29.25
N ASN A 253 -8.75 5.62 30.10
CA ASN A 253 -8.67 5.01 31.43
C ASN A 253 -9.74 5.58 32.37
N SER A 254 -9.83 5.02 33.58
CA SER A 254 -10.81 5.45 34.60
C SER A 254 -10.65 6.91 35.04
N ALA A 255 -9.46 7.49 34.83
CA ALA A 255 -9.20 8.90 35.13
C ALA A 255 -9.54 9.85 33.99
N GLY A 256 -10.11 9.34 32.87
CA GLY A 256 -10.46 10.14 31.70
C GLY A 256 -9.28 10.52 30.82
N LYS A 257 -8.14 9.85 30.97
CA LYS A 257 -6.96 10.06 30.13
C LYS A 257 -6.96 9.11 28.95
N GLU A 258 -6.73 9.65 27.76
CA GLU A 258 -6.57 8.87 26.55
C GLU A 258 -5.29 8.02 26.60
N ILE A 259 -5.45 6.75 26.23
CA ILE A 259 -4.36 5.78 26.08
C ILE A 259 -4.28 5.41 24.61
N LEU A 260 -3.16 5.79 23.96
CA LEU A 260 -2.92 5.48 22.57
C LEU A 260 -2.63 3.99 22.38
N PRO A 261 -3.05 3.41 21.25
CA PRO A 261 -2.61 2.06 20.86
C PRO A 261 -1.12 2.08 20.54
N THR A 262 -0.51 0.91 20.54
CA THR A 262 0.89 0.72 20.19
C THR A 262 0.99 -0.18 18.96
N TRP A 263 2.10 -0.14 18.25
CA TRP A 263 2.32 -0.97 17.08
C TRP A 263 2.25 -2.46 17.42
N ASP A 264 2.85 -2.86 18.52
CA ASP A 264 2.99 -4.28 18.92
C ASP A 264 3.38 -5.18 17.74
N TYR A 265 4.33 -4.71 16.95
CA TYR A 265 4.68 -5.28 15.66
C TYR A 265 5.87 -6.22 15.81
N LYS A 266 5.60 -7.51 15.74
CA LYS A 266 6.59 -8.58 15.81
C LYS A 266 6.81 -9.14 14.41
N PHE A 267 8.06 -9.31 14.04
CA PHE A 267 8.46 -9.80 12.72
C PHE A 267 9.78 -10.55 12.80
N SER A 268 10.16 -11.19 11.71
CA SER A 268 11.51 -11.69 11.50
C SER A 268 12.07 -11.08 10.22
N ILE A 269 13.37 -10.86 10.18
CA ILE A 269 14.09 -10.31 9.04
C ILE A 269 15.45 -11.00 8.94
N ASN A 270 15.89 -11.28 7.71
CA ASN A 270 17.14 -11.97 7.44
C ASN A 270 18.42 -11.11 7.60
N SER A 271 18.28 -9.79 7.76
CA SER A 271 19.40 -8.90 8.03
C SER A 271 19.82 -8.93 9.51
N PRO A 272 21.10 -8.72 9.85
CA PRO A 272 21.55 -8.73 11.25
C PRO A 272 21.01 -7.59 12.08
N TYR A 273 20.68 -6.46 11.45
CA TYR A 273 20.07 -5.30 12.08
C TYR A 273 18.90 -4.79 11.24
N TYR A 274 18.03 -4.02 11.87
CA TYR A 274 17.00 -3.25 11.19
C TYR A 274 16.95 -1.82 11.73
N ARG A 275 16.41 -0.92 10.91
CA ARG A 275 16.06 0.45 11.30
C ARG A 275 14.62 0.68 10.94
N TYR A 276 13.92 1.52 11.67
CA TYR A 276 12.54 1.83 11.40
C TYR A 276 12.22 3.30 11.61
N LYS A 277 11.14 3.74 11.02
CA LYS A 277 10.50 5.01 11.34
C LYS A 277 9.00 4.90 11.15
N THR A 278 8.28 5.84 11.72
CA THR A 278 6.85 6.03 11.51
C THR A 278 6.61 7.33 10.76
N THR A 279 5.64 7.33 9.86
CA THR A 279 5.30 8.49 9.04
C THR A 279 3.80 8.49 8.75
N ARG A 280 3.29 9.61 8.20
CA ARG A 280 1.90 9.73 7.78
C ARG A 280 1.72 9.37 6.30
N ASP A 281 2.76 9.52 5.48
CA ASP A 281 2.77 9.20 4.06
C ASP A 281 3.82 8.14 3.75
N ALA A 282 3.44 7.07 3.06
CA ALA A 282 4.33 5.96 2.73
C ALA A 282 5.55 6.38 1.89
N ILE A 283 5.42 7.41 1.06
CA ILE A 283 6.53 7.92 0.25
C ILE A 283 7.72 8.37 1.11
N ASN A 284 7.46 8.82 2.34
CA ASN A 284 8.51 9.23 3.26
C ASN A 284 9.38 8.06 3.74
N CYS A 285 8.93 6.81 3.53
CA CYS A 285 9.78 5.64 3.78
C CYS A 285 11.02 5.63 2.89
N GLN A 286 10.99 6.28 1.74
CA GLN A 286 12.11 6.39 0.81
C GLN A 286 13.04 7.56 1.11
N ASP A 287 12.71 8.39 2.08
CA ASP A 287 13.58 9.44 2.61
C ASP A 287 14.47 8.84 3.71
N PRO A 288 15.80 8.93 3.61
CA PRO A 288 16.71 8.35 4.60
C PRO A 288 16.66 9.00 5.98
N SER A 289 16.08 10.19 6.10
CA SER A 289 16.00 10.93 7.36
C SER A 289 15.02 10.29 8.35
N ARG A 290 15.25 10.48 9.64
CA ARG A 290 14.38 10.08 10.77
C ARG A 290 14.24 8.58 11.00
N TYR A 291 14.98 7.73 10.29
CA TYR A 291 15.07 6.34 10.68
C TYR A 291 15.76 6.19 12.03
N SER A 292 15.34 5.22 12.83
CA SER A 292 16.00 4.88 14.09
C SER A 292 17.47 4.52 13.87
N ALA A 293 18.26 4.49 14.94
CA ALA A 293 19.52 3.78 14.94
C ALA A 293 19.28 2.29 14.62
N ALA A 294 20.32 1.60 14.17
CA ALA A 294 20.23 0.17 13.91
C ALA A 294 19.96 -0.61 15.20
N ILE A 295 19.01 -1.54 15.11
CA ILE A 295 18.58 -2.40 16.20
C ILE A 295 18.86 -3.85 15.81
N SER A 296 19.34 -4.66 16.73
CA SER A 296 19.56 -6.09 16.49
C SER A 296 18.28 -6.78 16.05
N SER A 297 18.37 -7.63 15.03
CA SER A 297 17.25 -8.41 14.50
C SER A 297 16.95 -9.68 15.31
N THR A 298 17.52 -9.80 16.52
CA THR A 298 17.18 -10.87 17.45
C THR A 298 15.82 -10.57 18.09
N SER A 299 14.78 -11.34 17.76
CA SER A 299 13.40 -11.13 18.25
C SER A 299 12.89 -9.71 18.07
N PRO A 300 12.85 -9.17 16.85
CA PRO A 300 12.50 -7.78 16.62
C PRO A 300 11.04 -7.51 16.98
N HIS A 301 10.83 -6.43 17.73
CA HIS A 301 9.53 -6.00 18.19
C HIS A 301 9.48 -4.48 18.27
N ILE A 302 8.60 -3.88 17.48
CA ILE A 302 8.36 -2.44 17.47
C ILE A 302 7.06 -2.18 18.23
N ASN A 303 7.15 -1.44 19.33
CA ASN A 303 6.01 -1.21 20.23
C ASN A 303 5.86 0.24 20.65
N SER A 304 6.21 1.19 19.79
CA SER A 304 5.95 2.61 20.05
C SER A 304 4.46 2.93 19.90
N ALA A 305 4.01 4.03 20.51
CA ALA A 305 2.64 4.49 20.44
C ALA A 305 2.28 4.97 19.03
N ILE A 306 1.03 4.74 18.62
CA ILE A 306 0.44 5.23 17.38
C ILE A 306 -0.40 6.45 17.71
N GLY A 307 -0.09 7.59 17.11
CA GLY A 307 -0.80 8.84 17.35
C GLY A 307 0.10 9.91 17.99
N PRO A 308 -0.46 11.01 18.52
CA PRO A 308 -1.90 11.22 18.80
C PRO A 308 -2.76 11.61 17.61
N GLN A 309 -2.17 11.98 16.47
CA GLN A 309 -2.95 12.33 15.27
C GLN A 309 -3.68 11.10 14.76
N THR A 310 -4.94 11.27 14.41
CA THR A 310 -5.78 10.21 13.85
C THR A 310 -5.53 9.95 12.38
N ARG A 311 -6.16 8.93 11.83
CA ARG A 311 -6.06 8.45 10.45
C ARG A 311 -4.79 7.62 10.20
N MET A 312 -4.26 7.69 8.99
CA MET A 312 -3.21 6.78 8.54
C MET A 312 -1.88 7.03 9.24
N HIS A 313 -1.30 5.94 9.73
CA HIS A 313 0.08 5.86 10.19
C HIS A 313 0.78 4.73 9.44
N VAL A 314 2.00 4.98 9.02
CA VAL A 314 2.81 4.03 8.26
C VAL A 314 4.07 3.70 9.02
N LEU A 315 4.34 2.42 9.20
CA LEU A 315 5.59 1.90 9.74
C LEU A 315 6.49 1.50 8.57
N CYS A 316 7.70 2.04 8.55
CA CYS A 316 8.73 1.71 7.57
C CYS A 316 9.82 0.89 8.26
N ILE A 317 10.16 -0.29 7.72
CA ILE A 317 11.19 -1.18 8.26
C ILE A 317 12.20 -1.48 7.15
N ILE A 318 13.47 -1.30 7.43
CA ILE A 318 14.56 -1.61 6.51
C ILE A 318 15.64 -2.41 7.20
N GLY A 319 16.06 -3.50 6.57
CA GLY A 319 17.19 -4.30 7.02
C GLY A 319 18.52 -3.66 6.66
N VAL A 320 19.48 -3.70 7.57
CA VAL A 320 20.85 -3.21 7.34
C VAL A 320 21.86 -4.25 7.80
N GLU A 321 23.03 -4.26 7.15
CA GLU A 321 24.10 -5.22 7.42
C GLU A 321 24.99 -4.79 8.60
N SER A 322 25.08 -3.50 8.87
CA SER A 322 25.86 -2.94 9.96
C SER A 322 25.17 -1.73 10.56
N GLN A 323 25.63 -1.31 11.73
CA GLN A 323 25.11 -0.12 12.41
C GLN A 323 25.39 1.17 11.62
N GLU A 324 26.46 1.18 10.84
CA GLU A 324 26.93 2.35 10.09
C GLU A 324 26.47 2.35 8.62
N GLN A 325 25.75 1.32 8.17
CA GLN A 325 25.33 1.24 6.78
C GLN A 325 24.49 2.44 6.37
N LYS A 326 24.94 3.14 5.31
CA LYS A 326 24.21 4.27 4.74
C LYS A 326 22.92 3.81 4.08
N LEU A 327 21.84 4.53 4.31
CA LEU A 327 20.57 4.33 3.63
C LEU A 327 20.61 4.99 2.25
N SER A 328 21.13 4.26 1.26
CA SER A 328 21.15 4.68 -0.15
C SER A 328 19.74 4.56 -0.77
N SER A 329 19.52 5.21 -1.89
CA SER A 329 18.26 5.12 -2.63
C SER A 329 17.95 3.67 -3.05
N GLY A 330 18.94 2.90 -3.47
CA GLY A 330 18.79 1.48 -3.79
C GLY A 330 18.39 0.65 -2.58
N LEU A 331 19.03 0.87 -1.43
CA LEU A 331 18.69 0.17 -0.19
C LEU A 331 17.26 0.49 0.27
N LEU A 332 16.84 1.74 0.18
CA LEU A 332 15.50 2.19 0.56
C LEU A 332 14.39 1.59 -0.30
N ARG A 333 14.71 1.05 -1.50
CA ARG A 333 13.75 0.29 -2.32
C ARG A 333 13.39 -1.07 -1.72
N ASN A 334 14.12 -1.53 -0.70
CA ASN A 334 13.83 -2.76 0.02
C ASN A 334 13.07 -2.50 1.34
N THR A 335 12.47 -1.33 1.49
CA THR A 335 11.73 -0.96 2.71
C THR A 335 10.39 -1.68 2.76
N PHE A 336 10.17 -2.43 3.83
CA PHE A 336 8.87 -3.03 4.13
C PHE A 336 7.98 -1.99 4.82
N THR A 337 6.71 -1.95 4.44
CA THR A 337 5.74 -1.02 5.02
C THR A 337 4.53 -1.74 5.60
N HIS A 338 4.04 -1.22 6.71
CA HIS A 338 2.76 -1.59 7.29
C HIS A 338 1.97 -0.33 7.62
N ALA A 339 0.68 -0.33 7.29
CA ALA A 339 -0.19 0.81 7.52
C ALA A 339 -1.25 0.48 8.57
N VAL A 340 -1.50 1.44 9.46
CA VAL A 340 -2.55 1.36 10.47
C VAL A 340 -3.39 2.63 10.41
N TYR A 341 -4.71 2.47 10.47
CA TYR A 341 -5.64 3.58 10.56
C TYR A 341 -6.02 3.80 12.02
N LEU A 342 -5.54 4.89 12.61
CA LEU A 342 -5.95 5.28 13.96
C LEU A 342 -7.30 5.97 13.88
N ALA A 343 -8.30 5.36 14.52
CA ALA A 343 -9.67 5.83 14.49
C ALA A 343 -9.83 7.21 15.13
N GLU A 344 -10.72 8.00 14.54
CA GLU A 344 -11.13 9.29 15.11
C GLU A 344 -11.78 9.07 16.50
N PRO A 345 -11.67 10.02 17.41
CA PRO A 345 -12.40 9.97 18.66
C PRO A 345 -13.91 9.89 18.43
N ALA A 346 -14.61 9.19 19.31
CA ALA A 346 -16.07 9.20 19.27
C ALA A 346 -16.60 10.62 19.49
N PRO A 347 -17.68 11.02 18.77
CA PRO A 347 -18.33 12.30 19.00
C PRO A 347 -18.83 12.45 20.43
N VAL A 348 -18.72 13.65 20.96
CA VAL A 348 -19.18 13.97 22.31
C VAL A 348 -20.70 13.95 22.32
N PRO A 349 -21.34 13.19 23.23
CA PRO A 349 -22.80 13.18 23.32
C PRO A 349 -23.33 14.46 23.98
N ASN A 350 -24.48 14.92 23.50
CA ASN A 350 -25.33 15.88 24.19
C ASN A 350 -26.21 15.12 25.18
N ILE A 351 -26.07 15.41 26.46
CA ILE A 351 -26.81 14.72 27.53
C ILE A 351 -27.70 15.74 28.22
N THR A 352 -29.01 15.46 28.23
CA THR A 352 -29.99 16.25 28.96
C THR A 352 -30.81 15.34 29.85
N LEU A 353 -31.26 15.87 31.00
CA LEU A 353 -32.10 15.15 31.93
C LEU A 353 -33.49 15.75 31.90
N SER A 354 -34.52 14.89 31.77
CA SER A 354 -35.90 15.30 31.92
C SER A 354 -36.29 15.34 33.38
N SER A 355 -37.44 15.99 33.64
CA SER A 355 -38.05 16.05 35.00
C SER A 355 -38.36 14.65 35.58
N ASN A 356 -38.54 13.66 34.73
CA ASN A 356 -38.79 12.26 35.12
C ASN A 356 -37.49 11.44 35.23
N ARG A 357 -36.32 12.11 35.28
CA ARG A 357 -34.99 11.46 35.36
C ARG A 357 -34.66 10.61 34.14
N HIS A 358 -35.27 10.88 33.00
CA HIS A 358 -34.83 10.30 31.75
C HIS A 358 -33.58 10.99 31.25
N ILE A 359 -32.64 10.19 30.80
CA ILE A 359 -31.43 10.66 30.14
C ILE A 359 -31.72 10.73 28.65
N ASN A 360 -31.69 11.91 28.08
CA ASN A 360 -31.76 12.12 26.66
C ASN A 360 -30.35 12.29 26.10
N ILE A 361 -30.03 11.48 25.12
CA ILE A 361 -28.68 11.46 24.50
C ILE A 361 -28.86 11.78 23.02
N THR A 362 -28.15 12.78 22.54
CA THR A 362 -28.10 13.13 21.12
C THR A 362 -26.66 13.43 20.70
N TRP A 363 -26.38 13.30 19.42
CA TRP A 363 -25.08 13.68 18.86
C TRP A 363 -25.28 14.67 17.71
N GLU A 364 -24.41 15.65 17.65
CA GLU A 364 -24.29 16.53 16.50
C GLU A 364 -23.42 15.86 15.43
N ASN A 365 -23.71 16.14 14.15
CA ASN A 365 -22.82 15.75 13.07
C ASN A 365 -21.49 16.45 13.22
N SER A 366 -20.40 15.68 13.22
CA SER A 366 -19.04 16.19 13.32
C SER A 366 -18.20 15.71 12.12
N TYR A 367 -17.18 16.47 11.76
CA TYR A 367 -16.22 15.99 10.76
C TYR A 367 -15.16 15.11 11.42
N PRO A 368 -14.85 13.92 10.87
CA PRO A 368 -15.57 13.28 9.76
C PRO A 368 -17.02 12.96 10.15
N GLU A 369 -17.94 13.12 9.19
CA GLU A 369 -19.37 13.01 9.44
C GLU A 369 -19.76 11.58 9.84
N TYR A 370 -20.13 11.40 11.09
CA TYR A 370 -20.66 10.15 11.61
C TYR A 370 -22.18 10.17 11.54
N THR A 371 -22.76 9.13 10.98
CA THR A 371 -24.20 9.05 10.70
C THR A 371 -24.94 8.07 11.58
N THR A 372 -24.21 7.11 12.18
CA THR A 372 -24.82 6.10 13.07
C THR A 372 -24.06 6.09 14.40
N HIS A 373 -24.81 6.20 15.49
CA HIS A 373 -24.28 6.21 16.85
C HIS A 373 -24.73 4.98 17.63
N PHE A 374 -23.81 4.41 18.39
CA PHE A 374 -24.04 3.22 19.21
C PHE A 374 -23.72 3.53 20.66
N PHE A 375 -24.51 3.01 21.59
CA PHE A 375 -24.30 3.24 23.01
C PHE A 375 -24.79 2.08 23.85
N HIS A 376 -24.29 2.01 25.08
CA HIS A 376 -24.92 1.33 26.20
C HIS A 376 -24.64 2.08 27.50
N LEU A 377 -25.45 1.82 28.50
CA LEU A 377 -25.42 2.47 29.81
C LEU A 377 -25.39 1.41 30.92
N GLY A 378 -24.77 1.78 32.04
CA GLY A 378 -24.78 0.97 33.24
C GLY A 378 -24.23 1.73 34.45
N PRO A 379 -24.20 1.12 35.64
CA PRO A 379 -23.59 1.72 36.82
C PRO A 379 -22.12 2.08 36.55
N ALA A 380 -21.70 3.27 36.98
CA ALA A 380 -20.37 3.79 36.61
C ALA A 380 -19.22 2.98 37.23
N ASP A 381 -19.42 2.36 38.38
CA ASP A 381 -18.42 1.59 39.12
C ASP A 381 -18.20 0.17 38.57
N SER A 382 -19.16 -0.38 37.85
CA SER A 382 -19.15 -1.78 37.40
C SER A 382 -19.22 -1.97 35.88
N THR A 383 -19.59 -0.94 35.10
CA THR A 383 -19.78 -1.05 33.68
C THR A 383 -18.45 -0.99 32.93
N GLN A 384 -18.18 -2.02 32.15
CA GLN A 384 -17.08 -2.06 31.20
C GLN A 384 -17.64 -1.72 29.80
N CYS A 385 -16.94 -0.87 29.06
CA CYS A 385 -17.40 -0.49 27.70
C CYS A 385 -17.29 -1.63 26.68
N GLY A 386 -16.35 -2.55 26.86
CA GLY A 386 -16.12 -3.64 25.92
C GLY A 386 -15.48 -3.14 24.63
N ASN A 387 -15.65 -3.93 23.57
CA ASN A 387 -15.22 -3.60 22.23
C ASN A 387 -16.42 -3.32 21.31
N HIS A 388 -16.17 -3.02 20.03
CA HIS A 388 -17.23 -2.71 19.06
C HIS A 388 -18.19 -3.88 18.78
N ASP A 389 -17.79 -5.11 19.10
CA ASP A 389 -18.61 -6.33 18.92
C ASP A 389 -19.46 -6.63 20.14
N ASP A 390 -19.37 -5.84 21.20
CA ASP A 390 -20.14 -6.07 22.42
C ASP A 390 -21.64 -5.95 22.15
N PRO A 391 -22.45 -7.01 22.41
CA PRO A 391 -23.86 -7.04 22.08
C PRO A 391 -24.71 -6.04 22.86
N ARG A 392 -24.19 -5.42 23.89
CA ARG A 392 -24.88 -4.37 24.66
C ARG A 392 -25.07 -3.08 23.87
N TYR A 393 -24.18 -2.81 22.88
CA TYR A 393 -24.32 -1.61 22.06
C TYR A 393 -25.57 -1.67 21.19
N LYS A 394 -26.34 -0.61 21.24
CA LYS A 394 -27.56 -0.42 20.46
C LYS A 394 -27.48 0.90 19.73
N THR A 395 -28.06 0.96 18.54
CA THR A 395 -28.26 2.21 17.83
C THR A 395 -29.24 3.09 18.58
N ILE A 396 -29.01 4.39 18.56
CA ILE A 396 -29.97 5.31 19.15
C ILE A 396 -31.21 5.39 18.25
N ALA A 397 -32.35 4.99 18.78
CA ALA A 397 -33.63 4.95 18.08
C ALA A 397 -34.69 5.88 18.71
N GLY A 398 -34.23 6.89 19.42
CA GLY A 398 -35.11 7.78 20.14
C GLY A 398 -34.44 8.31 21.40
N SER A 399 -35.18 8.86 22.25
CA SER A 399 -34.64 9.61 23.38
C SER A 399 -35.17 9.09 24.70
N GLY A 400 -34.32 8.50 25.44
CA GLY A 400 -34.59 8.42 26.86
C GLY A 400 -34.45 7.04 27.43
N VAL A 401 -33.59 6.97 28.42
CA VAL A 401 -33.43 5.82 29.28
C VAL A 401 -33.66 6.29 30.71
N LEU A 402 -34.51 5.60 31.42
CA LEU A 402 -34.72 5.86 32.84
C LEU A 402 -33.67 5.05 33.64
N TYR A 403 -32.87 5.74 34.43
CA TYR A 403 -31.94 5.10 35.34
C TYR A 403 -32.18 5.53 36.76
N SER A 404 -32.25 4.55 37.66
CA SER A 404 -32.43 4.78 39.09
C SER A 404 -31.07 4.84 39.84
N PHE A 405 -29.98 4.50 39.18
CA PHE A 405 -28.64 4.48 39.76
C PHE A 405 -27.83 5.71 39.34
N SER A 406 -27.00 6.18 40.23
CA SER A 406 -26.09 7.30 40.00
C SER A 406 -24.77 7.06 40.74
N PRO A 407 -23.62 7.30 40.10
CA PRO A 407 -23.45 7.76 38.71
C PRO A 407 -23.63 6.65 37.66
N VAL A 408 -23.95 7.06 36.43
CA VAL A 408 -24.14 6.19 35.28
C VAL A 408 -22.98 6.38 34.33
N LYS A 409 -22.47 5.28 33.76
CA LYS A 409 -21.50 5.31 32.67
C LYS A 409 -22.19 5.10 31.34
N LEU A 410 -22.02 6.06 30.43
CA LEU A 410 -22.42 5.99 29.04
C LEU A 410 -21.22 5.61 28.20
N CYS A 411 -21.25 4.45 27.57
CA CYS A 411 -20.26 4.03 26.56
C CYS A 411 -20.82 4.29 25.18
N SER A 412 -20.02 4.86 24.28
CA SER A 412 -20.49 5.19 22.92
C SER A 412 -19.38 5.13 21.87
N TYR A 413 -19.79 4.86 20.64
CA TYR A 413 -18.98 5.01 19.43
C TYR A 413 -19.87 5.31 18.25
N ALA A 414 -19.27 5.69 17.13
CA ALA A 414 -20.00 6.04 15.92
C ALA A 414 -19.40 5.36 14.69
N ARG A 415 -20.19 5.29 13.62
CA ARG A 415 -19.83 4.72 12.33
C ARG A 415 -20.10 5.72 11.22
N ARG A 416 -19.16 5.79 10.25
CA ARG A 416 -19.38 6.42 8.97
C ARG A 416 -20.06 5.47 8.01
N ASP A 417 -21.15 5.90 7.37
CA ASP A 417 -21.85 5.06 6.39
C ASP A 417 -21.18 5.08 5.01
N THR A 418 -20.49 6.17 4.66
CA THR A 418 -19.78 6.31 3.37
C THR A 418 -18.49 5.49 3.31
N GLU A 419 -17.85 5.31 4.44
CA GLU A 419 -16.68 4.45 4.65
C GLU A 419 -16.95 3.69 5.95
N PRO A 420 -16.90 2.36 5.99
CA PRO A 420 -17.28 1.58 7.16
C PRO A 420 -16.25 1.67 8.30
N HIS A 421 -15.84 2.87 8.64
CA HIS A 421 -14.91 3.14 9.73
C HIS A 421 -15.69 3.42 11.01
N LEU A 422 -15.21 2.81 12.08
CA LEU A 422 -15.73 3.04 13.43
C LEU A 422 -14.86 4.08 14.14
N SER A 423 -15.49 4.92 14.95
CA SER A 423 -14.76 5.78 15.89
C SER A 423 -14.14 4.97 17.02
N ALA A 424 -13.23 5.57 17.78
CA ALA A 424 -12.83 5.02 19.08
C ALA A 424 -14.04 4.97 20.02
N ILE A 425 -13.98 4.04 20.98
CA ILE A 425 -14.98 3.95 22.06
C ILE A 425 -14.62 4.96 23.14
N ARG A 426 -15.60 5.69 23.60
CA ARG A 426 -15.49 6.61 24.73
C ARG A 426 -16.48 6.27 25.82
N PHE A 427 -16.25 6.79 27.02
CA PHE A 427 -17.29 6.82 28.04
C PHE A 427 -17.45 8.21 28.65
N ASP A 428 -18.65 8.48 29.12
CA ASP A 428 -19.01 9.68 29.85
C ASP A 428 -19.72 9.25 31.14
N VAL A 429 -19.35 9.88 32.25
CA VAL A 429 -19.99 9.60 33.54
C VAL A 429 -21.08 10.65 33.77
N ILE A 430 -22.28 10.17 34.00
CA ILE A 430 -23.45 11.01 34.21
C ILE A 430 -23.89 10.89 35.66
N THR A 431 -23.89 12.01 36.38
CA THR A 431 -24.41 12.08 37.72
C THR A 431 -25.82 12.63 37.73
N LEU A 432 -26.76 11.82 38.15
CA LEU A 432 -28.15 12.24 38.28
C LEU A 432 -28.30 13.14 39.51
N PRO A 433 -29.11 14.22 39.45
CA PRO A 433 -29.36 15.06 40.63
C PRO A 433 -30.04 14.23 41.71
N PRO A 434 -29.77 14.55 43.00
CA PRO A 434 -30.45 13.86 44.10
C PRO A 434 -31.97 14.05 44.02
N ILE A 435 -32.71 13.05 44.49
CA ILE A 435 -34.16 13.14 44.63
C ILE A 435 -34.41 14.11 45.75
N GLU A 436 -35.03 15.26 45.48
CA GLU A 436 -35.48 16.15 46.56
C GLU A 436 -36.52 15.41 47.37
N PRO A 437 -36.38 15.33 48.72
CA PRO A 437 -37.44 14.77 49.51
C PRO A 437 -38.66 15.69 49.39
N ASN A 438 -39.81 15.11 49.07
CA ASN A 438 -41.09 15.82 49.08
C ASN A 438 -41.24 16.51 50.45
N THR A 439 -41.01 17.79 50.47
CA THR A 439 -41.46 18.61 51.63
C THR A 439 -42.97 18.67 51.56
N THR A 440 -43.63 17.72 52.17
CA THR A 440 -45.04 17.86 52.58
C THR A 440 -45.07 19.01 53.56
N SER A 441 -45.44 20.16 53.05
CA SER A 441 -45.85 21.29 53.89
C SER A 441 -47.07 20.86 54.66
N THR A 442 -46.86 20.43 55.88
CA THR A 442 -47.95 20.38 56.84
C THR A 442 -48.24 21.79 57.30
N THR A 443 -49.13 22.46 56.60
CA THR A 443 -49.80 23.62 57.18
C THR A 443 -50.68 23.13 58.30
N ASN A 444 -50.17 23.16 59.52
CA ASN A 444 -50.96 23.12 60.70
C ASN A 444 -51.69 24.45 60.82
N THR A 445 -52.92 24.49 60.41
CA THR A 445 -53.88 25.46 60.92
C THR A 445 -54.45 24.92 62.20
N ALA A 446 -54.00 25.41 63.31
CA ALA A 446 -54.68 25.26 64.60
C ALA A 446 -55.70 26.38 64.82
N PRO A 447 -56.76 26.15 65.60
CA PRO A 447 -57.99 26.92 65.62
C PRO A 447 -57.90 28.27 66.26
#